data_36098ce7ec3cea701e6ad7604df66765
#
_entry.id   36098ce7ec3cea701e6ad7604df66765
#
_cell.length_a   1.000
_cell.length_b   1.000
_cell.length_c   1.000
_cell.angle_alpha   90.00
_cell.angle_beta   90.00
_cell.angle_gamma   90.00
#
_symmetry.space_group_name_H-M   'P 1'
#
loop_
_entity.id
_entity.type
_entity.pdbx_description
1 polymer ?
#
loop_
_entity_poly.entity_id
_entity_poly.type
_entity_poly.pdbx_seq_one_letter_code
_entity_poly.pdbx_strand_id
1 'polypeptide(L)'
;MAGWDRDRSWLPFRADDFDITVTAAYKWLLCPRGTAFMTVRSELLEQVQPLYAGWYAGEEPWESIYGLPLRLAADARRLDLSPAWLSWVGTAASLRMLNEVGIEAIHAHGVGLANVVRAGLDMQPGDSSMVSLQLPTDFDETRLKGLRTAFRAGRLRAGFHLYNTQDDAERLVAAIRG
;
A
#
# COMPACT_ATOMS: atom_id res chain seq x y z
N MET A 1 -5.63 -8.22 17.08
CA MET A 1 -6.17 -7.57 15.86
C MET A 1 -7.01 -6.39 16.34
N ALA A 2 -6.54 -5.16 16.09
CA ALA A 2 -7.31 -3.97 16.41
C ALA A 2 -8.49 -3.89 15.45
N GLY A 3 -9.72 -3.87 15.99
CA GLY A 3 -10.95 -3.70 15.21
C GLY A 3 -10.95 -2.33 14.55
N TRP A 4 -11.12 -2.32 13.26
CA TRP A 4 -11.25 -1.12 12.45
C TRP A 4 -12.65 -0.55 12.66
N ASP A 5 -12.74 0.66 13.20
CA ASP A 5 -14.00 1.34 13.47
C ASP A 5 -14.60 1.89 12.17
N ARG A 6 -15.89 1.59 11.92
CA ARG A 6 -16.60 1.95 10.69
C ARG A 6 -16.89 3.45 10.52
N ASP A 7 -16.75 4.23 11.58
CA ASP A 7 -17.10 5.67 11.58
C ASP A 7 -15.99 6.61 11.13
N ARG A 8 -14.85 6.09 10.64
CA ARG A 8 -13.74 6.91 10.20
C ARG A 8 -13.67 7.00 8.68
N SER A 9 -13.54 8.22 8.19
CA SER A 9 -13.62 8.66 6.78
C SER A 9 -12.50 8.20 5.85
N TRP A 10 -11.69 7.25 6.21
CA TRP A 10 -10.70 6.58 5.36
C TRP A 10 -11.21 5.17 5.07
N LEU A 11 -11.05 4.69 3.86
CA LEU A 11 -11.65 3.43 3.40
C LEU A 11 -11.14 2.22 4.22
N PRO A 12 -11.64 1.97 5.45
CA PRO A 12 -11.25 0.79 6.19
C PRO A 12 -11.94 -0.38 5.54
N PHE A 13 -11.21 -1.21 4.84
CA PHE A 13 -11.76 -2.50 4.46
C PHE A 13 -11.33 -3.55 5.51
N ARG A 14 -12.23 -4.45 5.82
CA ARG A 14 -11.90 -5.64 6.58
C ARG A 14 -11.56 -6.74 5.59
N ALA A 15 -10.46 -7.45 5.83
CA ALA A 15 -10.09 -8.59 4.99
C ALA A 15 -11.22 -9.63 4.91
N ASP A 16 -11.98 -9.77 6.00
CA ASP A 16 -13.13 -10.69 6.11
C ASP A 16 -14.32 -10.32 5.20
N ASP A 17 -14.37 -9.11 4.68
CA ASP A 17 -15.43 -8.67 3.74
C ASP A 17 -15.17 -9.16 2.30
N PHE A 18 -13.98 -9.74 2.05
CA PHE A 18 -13.54 -10.19 0.72
C PHE A 18 -13.13 -11.66 0.72
N ASP A 19 -13.30 -12.31 -0.40
CA ASP A 19 -12.85 -13.69 -0.59
C ASP A 19 -11.34 -13.80 -0.59
N ILE A 20 -10.68 -12.86 -1.28
CA ILE A 20 -9.23 -12.78 -1.39
C ILE A 20 -8.81 -11.30 -1.36
N THR A 21 -7.79 -10.96 -0.57
CA THR A 21 -7.14 -9.66 -0.64
C THR A 21 -5.66 -9.80 -0.95
N VAL A 22 -5.09 -8.83 -1.67
CA VAL A 22 -3.66 -8.78 -1.96
C VAL A 22 -3.12 -7.38 -1.68
N THR A 23 -2.09 -7.29 -0.87
CA THR A 23 -1.44 -6.04 -0.49
C THR A 23 0.04 -6.06 -0.87
N ALA A 24 0.43 -5.21 -1.82
CA ALA A 24 1.84 -5.00 -2.15
C ALA A 24 2.51 -4.13 -1.08
N ALA A 25 3.47 -4.69 -0.33
CA ALA A 25 4.01 -4.04 0.85
C ALA A 25 4.93 -2.84 0.56
N TYR A 26 5.51 -2.73 -0.63
CA TYR A 26 6.49 -1.70 -1.00
C TYR A 26 5.87 -0.32 -1.30
N LYS A 27 4.56 -0.13 -1.11
CA LYS A 27 3.88 1.15 -1.30
C LYS A 27 3.60 1.79 0.06
N TRP A 28 2.33 1.78 0.48
CA TRP A 28 1.90 2.43 1.73
C TRP A 28 2.58 1.85 2.98
N LEU A 29 2.87 0.55 2.99
CA LEU A 29 3.57 -0.08 4.12
C LEU A 29 5.08 0.22 4.16
N LEU A 30 5.63 0.99 3.20
CA LEU A 30 7.03 1.41 3.14
C LEU A 30 8.05 0.26 3.21
N CYS A 31 7.63 -0.94 2.85
CA CYS A 31 8.48 -2.12 2.89
C CYS A 31 9.38 -2.21 1.64
N PRO A 32 10.48 -2.95 1.70
CA PRO A 32 11.25 -3.29 0.51
C PRO A 32 10.40 -4.03 -0.53
N ARG A 33 10.79 -3.94 -1.80
CA ARG A 33 10.20 -4.77 -2.86
C ARG A 33 10.48 -6.25 -2.59
N GLY A 34 9.56 -7.11 -3.03
CA GLY A 34 9.67 -8.57 -2.87
C GLY A 34 8.80 -9.12 -1.73
N THR A 35 8.05 -8.28 -1.03
CA THR A 35 7.08 -8.71 -0.04
C THR A 35 5.67 -8.25 -0.37
N ALA A 36 4.70 -9.11 -0.07
CA ALA A 36 3.27 -8.85 -0.20
C ALA A 36 2.53 -9.68 0.84
N PHE A 37 1.30 -9.29 1.12
CA PHE A 37 0.39 -10.03 1.98
C PHE A 37 -0.84 -10.41 1.17
N MET A 38 -1.29 -11.65 1.36
CA MET A 38 -2.53 -12.15 0.80
C MET A 38 -3.38 -12.75 1.91
N THR A 39 -4.66 -12.46 1.89
CA THR A 39 -5.64 -13.18 2.72
C THR A 39 -6.56 -13.97 1.82
N VAL A 40 -6.93 -15.16 2.25
CA VAL A 40 -7.87 -16.04 1.54
C VAL A 40 -8.85 -16.57 2.58
N ARG A 41 -10.13 -16.56 2.27
CA ARG A 41 -11.14 -17.21 3.11
C ARG A 41 -10.83 -18.69 3.26
N SER A 42 -11.01 -19.23 4.46
CA SER A 42 -10.69 -20.62 4.77
C SER A 42 -11.39 -21.59 3.84
N GLU A 43 -12.65 -21.32 3.51
CA GLU A 43 -13.49 -22.17 2.65
C GLU A 43 -13.01 -22.21 1.20
N LEU A 44 -12.21 -21.22 0.79
CA LEU A 44 -11.66 -21.13 -0.57
C LEU A 44 -10.24 -21.68 -0.66
N LEU A 45 -9.56 -21.89 0.46
CA LEU A 45 -8.14 -22.20 0.49
C LEU A 45 -7.80 -23.46 -0.34
N GLU A 46 -8.62 -24.49 -0.29
CA GLU A 46 -8.42 -25.70 -1.07
C GLU A 46 -8.74 -25.53 -2.57
N GLN A 47 -9.59 -24.55 -2.90
CA GLN A 47 -9.99 -24.26 -4.28
C GLN A 47 -8.94 -23.37 -5.00
N VAL A 48 -8.14 -22.62 -4.23
CA VAL A 48 -7.06 -21.80 -4.79
C VAL A 48 -5.86 -22.68 -5.10
N GLN A 49 -5.61 -22.89 -6.38
CA GLN A 49 -4.45 -23.65 -6.82
C GLN A 49 -3.22 -22.77 -6.91
N PRO A 50 -2.15 -23.03 -6.13
CA PRO A 50 -0.91 -22.26 -6.23
C PRO A 50 -0.16 -22.62 -7.52
N LEU A 51 0.04 -21.63 -8.38
CA LEU A 51 0.75 -21.82 -9.66
C LEU A 51 2.27 -21.81 -9.52
N TYR A 52 2.78 -21.18 -8.47
CA TYR A 52 4.21 -20.96 -8.24
C TYR A 52 4.68 -21.45 -6.85
N ALA A 53 3.95 -22.42 -6.28
CA ALA A 53 4.35 -23.01 -5.02
C ALA A 53 5.76 -23.59 -5.12
N GLY A 54 6.61 -23.19 -4.20
CA GLY A 54 7.93 -23.76 -4.03
C GLY A 54 8.03 -24.63 -2.78
N TRP A 55 9.21 -25.02 -2.41
CA TRP A 55 9.48 -25.86 -1.23
C TRP A 55 8.89 -25.30 0.08
N TYR A 56 8.85 -23.96 0.22
CA TYR A 56 8.34 -23.30 1.42
C TYR A 56 6.83 -23.48 1.60
N ALA A 57 6.09 -23.68 0.52
CA ALA A 57 4.67 -24.00 0.54
C ALA A 57 4.37 -25.47 0.89
N GLY A 58 5.38 -26.29 1.02
CA GLY A 58 5.25 -27.70 1.37
C GLY A 58 4.81 -27.91 2.81
N GLU A 59 4.16 -29.03 3.10
CA GLU A 59 3.73 -29.44 4.43
C GLU A 59 4.90 -29.40 5.42
N GLU A 60 6.01 -30.04 5.04
CA GLU A 60 7.29 -29.97 5.73
C GLU A 60 8.32 -29.24 4.83
N PRO A 61 8.57 -27.94 5.03
CA PRO A 61 9.40 -27.15 4.12
C PRO A 61 10.78 -27.75 3.85
N TRP A 62 11.47 -28.19 4.87
CA TRP A 62 12.83 -28.70 4.72
C TRP A 62 12.91 -30.04 3.99
N GLU A 63 11.86 -30.86 4.09
CA GLU A 63 11.73 -32.10 3.34
C GLU A 63 11.22 -31.88 1.90
N SER A 64 10.66 -30.70 1.64
CA SER A 64 10.11 -30.32 0.34
C SER A 64 11.10 -29.64 -0.58
N ILE A 65 12.39 -29.50 -0.18
CA ILE A 65 13.43 -28.81 -0.98
C ILE A 65 13.72 -29.58 -2.26
N TYR A 66 13.76 -30.89 -2.19
CA TYR A 66 14.11 -31.76 -3.31
C TYR A 66 13.10 -32.88 -3.50
N GLY A 67 12.79 -33.16 -4.75
CA GLY A 67 11.96 -34.30 -5.13
C GLY A 67 10.47 -33.97 -5.28
N LEU A 68 9.75 -34.97 -5.76
CA LEU A 68 8.30 -34.95 -5.97
C LEU A 68 7.67 -36.17 -5.27
N PRO A 69 6.39 -36.11 -4.89
CA PRO A 69 5.45 -35.00 -5.07
C PRO A 69 5.61 -33.91 -4.02
N LEU A 70 5.38 -32.62 -4.41
CA LEU A 70 5.23 -31.54 -3.45
C LEU A 70 3.87 -31.68 -2.75
N ARG A 71 3.90 -32.02 -1.46
CA ARG A 71 2.70 -32.04 -0.61
C ARG A 71 2.54 -30.65 -0.02
N LEU A 72 1.45 -29.96 -0.40
CA LEU A 72 1.21 -28.59 0.06
C LEU A 72 0.76 -28.58 1.52
N ALA A 73 1.12 -27.50 2.24
CA ALA A 73 0.63 -27.25 3.59
C ALA A 73 -0.91 -27.19 3.63
N ALA A 74 -1.48 -27.54 4.77
CA ALA A 74 -2.93 -27.50 4.98
C ALA A 74 -3.46 -26.09 5.25
N ASP A 75 -2.58 -25.12 5.53
CA ASP A 75 -2.90 -23.72 5.81
C ASP A 75 -2.53 -22.79 4.64
N ALA A 76 -2.65 -21.47 4.85
CA ALA A 76 -2.38 -20.46 3.83
C ALA A 76 -0.94 -20.47 3.32
N ARG A 77 0.01 -21.07 4.04
CA ARG A 77 1.41 -21.21 3.62
C ARG A 77 1.53 -22.03 2.32
N ARG A 78 0.55 -22.85 1.98
CA ARG A 78 0.47 -23.54 0.68
C ARG A 78 0.54 -22.63 -0.54
N LEU A 79 0.28 -21.31 -0.34
CA LEU A 79 0.29 -20.29 -1.37
C LEU A 79 1.58 -19.46 -1.37
N ASP A 80 2.49 -19.73 -0.41
CA ASP A 80 3.72 -18.96 -0.27
C ASP A 80 4.74 -19.32 -1.36
N LEU A 81 5.50 -18.29 -1.73
CA LEU A 81 6.69 -18.44 -2.54
C LEU A 81 7.93 -18.66 -1.66
N SER A 82 9.06 -18.96 -2.29
CA SER A 82 10.32 -18.96 -1.60
C SER A 82 10.58 -17.59 -0.95
N PRO A 83 10.93 -17.54 0.35
CA PRO A 83 11.03 -16.28 1.09
C PRO A 83 12.10 -15.34 0.53
N ALA A 84 11.76 -14.08 0.36
CA ALA A 84 12.69 -12.99 0.07
C ALA A 84 13.31 -12.50 1.39
N TRP A 85 14.25 -13.26 1.97
CA TRP A 85 14.77 -13.10 3.32
C TRP A 85 15.12 -11.66 3.71
N LEU A 86 15.96 -10.99 2.90
CA LEU A 86 16.40 -9.61 3.17
C LEU A 86 15.23 -8.63 3.14
N SER A 87 14.29 -8.82 2.21
CA SER A 87 13.09 -7.98 2.12
C SER A 87 12.21 -8.16 3.36
N TRP A 88 12.10 -9.37 3.91
CA TRP A 88 11.33 -9.61 5.13
C TRP A 88 11.96 -8.96 6.37
N VAL A 89 13.30 -8.94 6.47
CA VAL A 89 14.00 -8.20 7.54
C VAL A 89 13.63 -6.70 7.49
N GLY A 90 13.71 -6.09 6.30
CA GLY A 90 13.30 -4.69 6.11
C GLY A 90 11.80 -4.47 6.34
N THR A 91 10.95 -5.40 5.91
CA THR A 91 9.51 -5.36 6.14
C THR A 91 9.17 -5.34 7.64
N ALA A 92 9.82 -6.18 8.44
CA ALA A 92 9.62 -6.21 9.88
C ALA A 92 9.97 -4.86 10.54
N ALA A 93 11.02 -4.18 10.08
CA ALA A 93 11.39 -2.85 10.56
C ALA A 93 10.34 -1.80 10.18
N SER A 94 9.91 -1.78 8.91
CA SER A 94 8.88 -0.84 8.44
C SER A 94 7.56 -1.00 9.19
N LEU A 95 7.09 -2.24 9.36
CA LEU A 95 5.83 -2.51 10.06
C LEU A 95 5.89 -2.12 11.54
N ARG A 96 7.02 -2.33 12.23
CA ARG A 96 7.19 -1.85 13.61
C ARG A 96 7.09 -0.33 13.67
N MET A 97 7.81 0.39 12.82
CA MET A 97 7.76 1.85 12.76
C MET A 97 6.34 2.37 12.51
N LEU A 98 5.63 1.82 11.52
CA LEU A 98 4.25 2.22 11.22
C LEU A 98 3.30 1.95 12.40
N ASN A 99 3.51 0.84 13.11
CA ASN A 99 2.71 0.49 14.28
C ASN A 99 3.01 1.39 15.49
N GLU A 100 4.27 1.81 15.67
CA GLU A 100 4.68 2.76 16.70
C GLU A 100 4.12 4.16 16.47
N VAL A 101 4.13 4.64 15.20
CA VAL A 101 3.53 5.94 14.83
C VAL A 101 2.00 5.89 14.94
N GLY A 102 1.40 4.77 14.59
CA GLY A 102 -0.04 4.57 14.58
C GLY A 102 -0.69 4.97 13.25
N ILE A 103 -1.57 4.10 12.78
CA ILE A 103 -2.21 4.25 11.46
C ILE A 103 -3.10 5.49 11.41
N GLU A 104 -3.82 5.78 12.49
CA GLU A 104 -4.68 6.96 12.61
C GLU A 104 -3.88 8.27 12.52
N ALA A 105 -2.72 8.33 13.16
CA ALA A 105 -1.86 9.51 13.10
C ALA A 105 -1.31 9.72 11.68
N ILE A 106 -0.88 8.63 11.02
CA ILE A 106 -0.39 8.67 9.64
C ILE A 106 -1.51 9.12 8.69
N HIS A 107 -2.72 8.60 8.88
CA HIS A 107 -3.89 8.97 8.09
C HIS A 107 -4.23 10.45 8.27
N ALA A 108 -4.39 10.91 9.51
CA ALA A 108 -4.72 12.30 9.81
C ALA A 108 -3.69 13.28 9.24
N HIS A 109 -2.40 12.95 9.36
CA HIS A 109 -1.31 13.72 8.78
C HIS A 109 -1.41 13.79 7.25
N GLY A 110 -1.50 12.64 6.57
CA GLY A 110 -1.57 12.58 5.11
C GLY A 110 -2.82 13.27 4.53
N VAL A 111 -3.99 13.08 5.16
CA VAL A 111 -5.23 13.77 4.77
C VAL A 111 -5.14 15.26 5.03
N GLY A 112 -4.54 15.68 6.14
CA GLY A 112 -4.28 17.09 6.45
C GLY A 112 -3.49 17.76 5.35
N LEU A 113 -2.36 17.19 4.93
CA LEU A 113 -1.52 17.71 3.84
C LEU A 113 -2.26 17.72 2.49
N ALA A 114 -3.01 16.67 2.19
CA ALA A 114 -3.82 16.62 0.98
C ALA A 114 -4.90 17.73 0.98
N ASN A 115 -5.46 18.06 2.14
CA ASN A 115 -6.43 19.15 2.27
C ASN A 115 -5.79 20.54 2.20
N VAL A 116 -4.53 20.70 2.59
CA VAL A 116 -3.79 21.93 2.28
C VAL A 116 -3.72 22.16 0.76
N VAL A 117 -3.40 21.11 0.00
CA VAL A 117 -3.39 21.19 -1.47
C VAL A 117 -4.79 21.49 -2.02
N ARG A 118 -5.82 20.80 -1.53
CA ARG A 118 -7.20 21.03 -1.98
C ARG A 118 -7.64 22.47 -1.71
N ALA A 119 -7.41 22.97 -0.50
CA ALA A 119 -7.74 24.36 -0.15
C ALA A 119 -6.95 25.37 -1.01
N GLY A 120 -5.64 25.12 -1.19
CA GLY A 120 -4.78 25.94 -2.03
C GLY A 120 -5.18 25.94 -3.52
N LEU A 121 -6.02 25.01 -3.97
CA LEU A 121 -6.51 24.92 -5.35
C LEU A 121 -8.05 25.10 -5.46
N ASP A 122 -8.69 25.68 -4.46
CA ASP A 122 -10.14 25.94 -4.39
C ASP A 122 -11.00 24.67 -4.56
N MET A 123 -10.49 23.54 -4.10
CA MET A 123 -11.19 22.25 -4.12
C MET A 123 -11.88 21.97 -2.79
N GLN A 124 -12.93 21.18 -2.82
CA GLN A 124 -13.58 20.72 -1.60
C GLN A 124 -12.64 19.81 -0.78
N PRO A 125 -12.69 19.88 0.56
CA PRO A 125 -11.99 18.94 1.42
C PRO A 125 -12.36 17.48 1.08
N GLY A 126 -11.45 16.56 1.39
CA GLY A 126 -11.67 15.14 1.22
C GLY A 126 -10.96 14.33 2.30
N ASP A 127 -11.22 13.05 2.34
CA ASP A 127 -10.72 12.11 3.34
C ASP A 127 -9.58 11.21 2.84
N SER A 128 -9.08 11.49 1.64
CA SER A 128 -7.94 10.76 1.06
C SER A 128 -6.64 11.55 1.18
N SER A 129 -5.56 10.89 1.56
CA SER A 129 -4.20 11.42 1.50
C SER A 129 -3.68 11.60 0.06
N MET A 130 -4.49 11.23 -0.93
CA MET A 130 -4.15 11.38 -2.35
C MET A 130 -5.03 12.45 -2.98
N VAL A 131 -4.41 13.34 -3.78
CA VAL A 131 -5.10 14.32 -4.60
C VAL A 131 -4.94 13.93 -6.07
N SER A 132 -6.03 14.03 -6.82
CA SER A 132 -6.05 13.80 -8.27
C SER A 132 -6.56 15.06 -8.97
N LEU A 133 -5.72 15.67 -9.79
CA LEU A 133 -5.94 16.99 -10.36
C LEU A 133 -6.07 16.90 -11.87
N GLN A 134 -7.06 17.59 -12.42
CA GLN A 134 -7.12 17.89 -13.85
C GLN A 134 -6.33 19.16 -14.07
N LEU A 135 -5.25 19.08 -14.84
CA LEU A 135 -4.48 20.27 -15.22
C LEU A 135 -5.00 20.84 -16.55
N PRO A 136 -4.82 22.13 -16.83
CA PRO A 136 -5.02 22.71 -18.14
C PRO A 136 -4.21 21.97 -19.22
N THR A 137 -4.68 21.97 -20.44
CA THR A 137 -4.01 21.29 -21.57
C THR A 137 -2.68 21.95 -21.96
N ASP A 138 -2.53 23.22 -21.63
CA ASP A 138 -1.34 24.05 -21.83
C ASP A 138 -0.46 24.18 -20.59
N PHE A 139 -0.71 23.34 -19.57
CA PHE A 139 0.08 23.37 -18.33
C PHE A 139 1.55 23.01 -18.60
N ASP A 140 2.45 23.89 -18.16
CA ASP A 140 3.88 23.63 -18.26
C ASP A 140 4.34 22.63 -17.17
N GLU A 141 4.52 21.37 -17.57
CA GLU A 141 4.96 20.31 -16.67
C GLU A 141 6.36 20.55 -16.06
N THR A 142 7.17 21.46 -16.63
CA THR A 142 8.48 21.79 -16.05
C THR A 142 8.35 22.41 -14.66
N ARG A 143 7.22 23.04 -14.35
CA ARG A 143 6.88 23.58 -13.03
C ARG A 143 6.81 22.51 -11.93
N LEU A 144 6.59 21.24 -12.30
CA LEU A 144 6.59 20.12 -11.37
C LEU A 144 8.02 19.59 -11.09
N LYS A 145 9.05 20.21 -11.67
CA LYS A 145 10.43 19.79 -11.45
C LYS A 145 10.80 19.79 -9.97
N GLY A 146 11.29 18.66 -9.49
CA GLY A 146 11.63 18.48 -8.07
C GLY A 146 10.48 18.02 -7.18
N LEU A 147 9.25 17.90 -7.73
CA LEU A 147 8.13 17.28 -7.05
C LEU A 147 7.95 15.81 -7.50
N ARG A 148 7.69 14.92 -6.54
CA ARG A 148 7.45 13.50 -6.82
C ARG A 148 5.96 13.26 -7.05
N THR A 149 5.50 13.55 -8.25
CA THR A 149 4.12 13.34 -8.70
C THR A 149 4.06 12.31 -9.83
N ALA A 150 2.85 11.91 -10.24
CA ALA A 150 2.68 11.00 -11.35
C ALA A 150 1.39 11.29 -12.13
N PHE A 151 1.43 11.17 -13.44
CA PHE A 151 0.23 11.20 -14.27
C PHE A 151 -0.40 9.80 -14.37
N ARG A 152 -1.71 9.74 -14.23
CA ARG A 152 -2.53 8.54 -14.43
C ARG A 152 -3.86 8.93 -15.05
N ALA A 153 -4.23 8.30 -16.17
CA ALA A 153 -5.46 8.58 -16.92
C ALA A 153 -5.65 10.09 -17.19
N GLY A 154 -4.60 10.76 -17.62
CA GLY A 154 -4.63 12.20 -17.92
C GLY A 154 -4.74 13.14 -16.71
N ARG A 155 -4.61 12.64 -15.50
CA ARG A 155 -4.68 13.44 -14.27
C ARG A 155 -3.35 13.39 -13.51
N LEU A 156 -2.94 14.52 -12.97
CA LEU A 156 -1.83 14.60 -12.03
C LEU A 156 -2.27 13.99 -10.69
N ARG A 157 -1.46 13.09 -10.13
CA ARG A 157 -1.66 12.50 -8.82
C ARG A 157 -0.50 12.86 -7.90
N ALA A 158 -0.85 13.37 -6.72
CA ALA A 158 0.05 13.56 -5.60
C ALA A 158 -0.48 12.80 -4.39
N GLY A 159 0.40 12.14 -3.66
CA GLY A 159 0.06 11.39 -2.46
C GLY A 159 0.96 11.78 -1.32
N PHE A 160 0.39 11.87 -0.13
CA PHE A 160 1.08 12.26 1.10
C PHE A 160 1.15 11.09 2.08
N HIS A 161 2.28 10.99 2.76
CA HIS A 161 2.54 9.97 3.75
C HIS A 161 3.35 10.58 4.91
N LEU A 162 3.71 9.81 5.91
CA LEU A 162 4.37 10.26 7.14
C LEU A 162 5.65 11.08 6.93
N TYR A 163 6.32 10.94 5.79
CA TYR A 163 7.57 11.63 5.46
C TYR A 163 7.39 12.97 4.73
N ASN A 164 6.16 13.32 4.37
CA ASN A 164 5.88 14.61 3.73
C ASN A 164 5.63 15.70 4.77
N THR A 165 5.86 16.93 4.37
CA THR A 165 5.70 18.12 5.19
C THR A 165 4.67 19.08 4.61
N GLN A 166 4.31 20.10 5.36
CA GLN A 166 3.44 21.17 4.88
C GLN A 166 4.09 21.92 3.71
N ASP A 167 5.42 22.14 3.76
CA ASP A 167 6.17 22.75 2.66
C ASP A 167 6.02 21.96 1.34
N ASP A 168 6.00 20.62 1.40
CA ASP A 168 5.77 19.80 0.21
C ASP A 168 4.39 20.07 -0.41
N ALA A 169 3.35 20.22 0.42
CA ALA A 169 2.01 20.53 -0.04
C ALA A 169 1.91 21.94 -0.63
N GLU A 170 2.49 22.94 0.04
CA GLU A 170 2.51 24.33 -0.40
C GLU A 170 3.31 24.52 -1.70
N ARG A 171 4.43 23.83 -1.85
CA ARG A 171 5.23 23.81 -3.10
C ARG A 171 4.44 23.21 -4.26
N LEU A 172 3.64 22.18 -4.02
CA LEU A 172 2.76 21.62 -5.05
C LEU A 172 1.70 22.65 -5.47
N VAL A 173 1.07 23.33 -4.53
CA VAL A 173 0.10 24.41 -4.82
C VAL A 173 0.75 25.51 -5.64
N ALA A 174 1.91 26.00 -5.22
CA ALA A 174 2.64 27.04 -5.94
C ALA A 174 3.01 26.61 -7.36
N ALA A 175 3.47 25.37 -7.53
CA ALA A 175 3.80 24.82 -8.85
C ALA A 175 2.59 24.77 -9.79
N ILE A 176 1.39 24.59 -9.28
CA ILE A 176 0.17 24.49 -10.10
C ILE A 176 -0.43 25.87 -10.37
N ARG A 177 -0.46 26.76 -9.38
CA ARG A 177 -1.03 28.11 -9.55
C ARG A 177 -0.14 29.09 -10.34
N GLY A 178 1.17 28.99 -10.23
CA GLY A 178 2.14 29.89 -10.84
C GLY A 178 2.69 30.86 -9.88
#